data_4c1996c9a7e0d1c6e63c9d8ba892a401
#
_entry.id   4c1996c9a7e0d1c6e63c9d8ba892a401
#
_cell.length_a   1.000
_cell.length_b   1.000
_cell.length_c   1.000
_cell.angle_alpha   90.00
_cell.angle_beta   90.00
_cell.angle_gamma   90.00
#
_symmetry.space_group_name_H-M   'P 1'
#
loop_
_entity.id
_entity.type
_entity.pdbx_description
1 polymer ?
#
loop_
_entity_poly.entity_id
_entity_poly.type
_entity_poly.pdbx_seq_one_letter_code
_entity_poly.pdbx_strand_id
1 'polypeptide(L)'
;RYKLIIIFGILIALASSIEGLLAVFVARQGVTEKVETHLVDKANDVAEIIDGRITAFWQFLEGIARMPLLSDVSTSNTEKVKALQREAGFSSDIVELDFSELDGTVHSIDGDAQIGDRDWFKMARSGKPFISEPLLARTTQKLIQVISVPIYDNNHQIVGVLSADIDGLWLSEQIKDIVVGQTGYCYILDFTGIAIAHKNSDAVKNRLNMIEKSKTDESLVSLGLFAQRAIDSDKSEVGTYIYNGVKNIASYAKMKSSGWTIVITAPHNEFMGTINSLRIRMYITGIIILLIALVIIFFIARAMVQPV
;
A
#
# COMPACT_ATOMS: atom_id res chain seq x y z
N ARG A 1 -46.12 42.10 -20.85
CA ARG A 1 -45.91 41.48 -19.53
C ARG A 1 -45.25 40.14 -19.71
N TYR A 2 -45.84 39.16 -20.37
CA TYR A 2 -45.35 37.81 -20.49
C TYR A 2 -43.97 37.71 -21.19
N LYS A 3 -43.74 38.50 -22.25
CA LYS A 3 -42.44 38.52 -22.96
C LYS A 3 -41.29 38.94 -22.05
N LEU A 4 -41.50 39.91 -21.17
CA LEU A 4 -40.48 40.42 -20.25
C LEU A 4 -40.15 39.38 -19.15
N ILE A 5 -41.19 38.73 -18.59
CA ILE A 5 -41.03 37.63 -17.61
C ILE A 5 -40.25 36.47 -18.24
N ILE A 6 -40.60 36.09 -19.49
CA ILE A 6 -39.92 34.99 -20.20
C ILE A 6 -38.42 35.33 -20.45
N ILE A 7 -38.13 36.54 -20.96
CA ILE A 7 -36.76 36.96 -21.26
C ILE A 7 -35.89 36.97 -19.99
N PHE A 8 -36.36 37.64 -18.92
CA PHE A 8 -35.60 37.66 -17.66
C PHE A 8 -35.51 36.27 -17.00
N GLY A 9 -36.57 35.46 -17.09
CA GLY A 9 -36.58 34.09 -16.61
C GLY A 9 -35.50 33.21 -17.30
N ILE A 10 -35.42 33.33 -18.63
CA ILE A 10 -34.41 32.62 -19.42
C ILE A 10 -33.01 33.13 -19.07
N LEU A 11 -32.78 34.45 -18.94
CA LEU A 11 -31.46 34.99 -18.59
C LEU A 11 -30.99 34.51 -17.21
N ILE A 12 -31.90 34.54 -16.22
CA ILE A 12 -31.56 34.06 -14.86
C ILE A 12 -31.30 32.55 -14.88
N ALA A 13 -32.10 31.77 -15.60
CA ALA A 13 -31.90 30.33 -15.72
C ALA A 13 -30.55 29.99 -16.37
N LEU A 14 -30.17 30.72 -17.44
CA LEU A 14 -28.89 30.58 -18.10
C LEU A 14 -27.72 30.94 -17.18
N ALA A 15 -27.79 32.11 -16.52
CA ALA A 15 -26.76 32.56 -15.59
C ALA A 15 -26.57 31.56 -14.45
N SER A 16 -27.65 31.15 -13.78
CA SER A 16 -27.62 30.18 -12.69
C SER A 16 -27.10 28.80 -13.13
N SER A 17 -27.43 28.40 -14.37
CA SER A 17 -26.90 27.11 -14.92
C SER A 17 -25.42 27.16 -15.17
N ILE A 18 -24.91 28.28 -15.72
CA ILE A 18 -23.47 28.46 -15.97
C ILE A 18 -22.68 28.48 -14.64
N GLU A 19 -23.17 29.28 -13.67
CA GLU A 19 -22.53 29.35 -12.34
C GLU A 19 -22.56 27.99 -11.64
N GLY A 20 -23.68 27.28 -11.70
CA GLY A 20 -23.81 25.94 -11.13
C GLY A 20 -22.86 24.94 -11.76
N LEU A 21 -22.71 24.93 -13.09
CA LEU A 21 -21.77 24.07 -13.79
C LEU A 21 -20.29 24.39 -13.44
N LEU A 22 -19.94 25.68 -13.40
CA LEU A 22 -18.61 26.12 -13.00
C LEU A 22 -18.29 25.73 -11.57
N ALA A 23 -19.20 25.94 -10.63
CA ALA A 23 -19.01 25.59 -9.23
C ALA A 23 -18.85 24.06 -9.04
N VAL A 24 -19.63 23.22 -9.74
CA VAL A 24 -19.44 21.75 -9.72
C VAL A 24 -18.10 21.37 -10.32
N PHE A 25 -17.69 22.01 -11.42
CA PHE A 25 -16.38 21.73 -12.06
C PHE A 25 -15.23 22.05 -11.12
N VAL A 26 -15.20 23.25 -10.52
CA VAL A 26 -14.17 23.69 -9.57
C VAL A 26 -14.16 22.80 -8.32
N ALA A 27 -15.33 22.50 -7.75
CA ALA A 27 -15.43 21.61 -6.60
C ALA A 27 -14.89 20.19 -6.90
N ARG A 28 -15.21 19.67 -8.09
CA ARG A 28 -14.71 18.35 -8.52
C ARG A 28 -13.19 18.34 -8.65
N GLN A 29 -12.63 19.36 -9.29
CA GLN A 29 -11.19 19.49 -9.45
C GLN A 29 -10.47 19.58 -8.10
N GLY A 30 -10.93 20.47 -7.20
CA GLY A 30 -10.31 20.63 -5.88
C GLY A 30 -10.43 19.37 -4.99
N VAL A 31 -11.55 18.65 -5.04
CA VAL A 31 -11.70 17.38 -4.29
C VAL A 31 -10.81 16.32 -4.89
N THR A 32 -10.74 16.20 -6.22
CA THR A 32 -9.88 15.21 -6.87
C THR A 32 -8.41 15.44 -6.50
N GLU A 33 -7.90 16.66 -6.66
CA GLU A 33 -6.53 17.02 -6.31
C GLU A 33 -6.20 16.73 -4.83
N LYS A 34 -7.13 17.08 -3.93
CA LYS A 34 -6.96 16.82 -2.50
C LYS A 34 -6.95 15.33 -2.17
N VAL A 35 -7.79 14.53 -2.82
CA VAL A 35 -7.82 13.07 -2.67
C VAL A 35 -6.53 12.45 -3.20
N GLU A 36 -6.06 12.87 -4.37
CA GLU A 36 -4.82 12.39 -4.97
C GLU A 36 -3.61 12.66 -4.08
N THR A 37 -3.47 13.90 -3.61
CA THR A 37 -2.41 14.30 -2.67
C THR A 37 -2.47 13.46 -1.39
N HIS A 38 -3.66 13.33 -0.79
CA HIS A 38 -3.83 12.55 0.43
C HIS A 38 -3.48 11.06 0.25
N LEU A 39 -3.80 10.48 -0.91
CA LEU A 39 -3.45 9.09 -1.21
C LEU A 39 -1.93 8.91 -1.40
N VAL A 40 -1.25 9.86 -2.05
CA VAL A 40 0.21 9.84 -2.19
C VAL A 40 0.88 9.95 -0.81
N ASP A 41 0.46 10.91 0.01
CA ASP A 41 0.99 11.08 1.37
C ASP A 41 0.78 9.79 2.19
N LYS A 42 -0.43 9.22 2.12
CA LYS A 42 -0.75 7.99 2.83
C LYS A 42 0.09 6.79 2.38
N ALA A 43 0.38 6.67 1.07
CA ALA A 43 1.24 5.61 0.56
C ALA A 43 2.68 5.76 1.07
N ASN A 44 3.20 6.99 1.11
CA ASN A 44 4.52 7.29 1.67
C ASN A 44 4.59 7.01 3.17
N ASP A 45 3.58 7.46 3.94
CA ASP A 45 3.50 7.21 5.39
C ASP A 45 3.52 5.71 5.70
N VAL A 46 2.73 4.92 4.95
CA VAL A 46 2.68 3.48 5.12
C VAL A 46 4.02 2.84 4.75
N ALA A 47 4.66 3.28 3.66
CA ALA A 47 5.98 2.79 3.27
C ALA A 47 7.00 3.07 4.39
N GLU A 48 7.02 4.26 4.97
CA GLU A 48 7.91 4.63 6.06
C GLU A 48 7.64 3.84 7.35
N ILE A 49 6.36 3.60 7.68
CA ILE A 49 5.98 2.79 8.85
C ILE A 49 6.48 1.34 8.69
N ILE A 50 6.28 0.73 7.53
CA ILE A 50 6.71 -0.65 7.30
C ILE A 50 8.24 -0.75 7.23
N ASP A 51 8.91 0.19 6.57
CA ASP A 51 10.38 0.32 6.59
C ASP A 51 10.93 0.44 8.02
N GLY A 52 10.27 1.24 8.85
CA GLY A 52 10.63 1.38 10.27
C GLY A 52 10.51 0.06 11.05
N ARG A 53 9.46 -0.72 10.80
CA ARG A 53 9.26 -2.04 11.43
C ARG A 53 10.34 -3.04 10.99
N ILE A 54 10.65 -3.09 9.70
CA ILE A 54 11.72 -3.96 9.16
C ILE A 54 13.07 -3.55 9.76
N THR A 55 13.36 -2.26 9.81
CA THR A 55 14.60 -1.73 10.38
C THR A 55 14.71 -2.06 11.87
N ALA A 56 13.64 -1.91 12.64
CA ALA A 56 13.62 -2.29 14.05
C ALA A 56 13.87 -3.79 14.25
N PHE A 57 13.36 -4.62 13.34
CA PHE A 57 13.60 -6.06 13.38
C PHE A 57 15.07 -6.37 13.08
N TRP A 58 15.69 -5.74 12.11
CA TRP A 58 17.12 -5.87 11.83
C TRP A 58 17.96 -5.49 13.05
N GLN A 59 17.68 -4.34 13.68
CA GLN A 59 18.39 -3.90 14.88
C GLN A 59 18.25 -4.88 16.05
N PHE A 60 17.07 -5.48 16.21
CA PHE A 60 16.86 -6.54 17.19
C PHE A 60 17.73 -7.77 16.90
N LEU A 61 17.75 -8.26 15.65
CA LEU A 61 18.61 -9.39 15.26
C LEU A 61 20.10 -9.06 15.36
N GLU A 62 20.51 -7.86 15.00
CA GLU A 62 21.90 -7.40 15.18
C GLU A 62 22.31 -7.40 16.67
N GLY A 63 21.36 -7.11 17.57
CA GLY A 63 21.57 -7.25 19.01
C GLY A 63 21.89 -8.70 19.41
N ILE A 64 21.14 -9.67 18.89
CA ILE A 64 21.36 -11.10 19.11
C ILE A 64 22.66 -11.55 18.43
N ALA A 65 22.93 -11.09 17.21
CA ALA A 65 24.13 -11.45 16.45
C ALA A 65 25.46 -11.07 17.17
N ARG A 66 25.40 -10.10 18.11
CA ARG A 66 26.54 -9.71 18.97
C ARG A 66 26.79 -10.63 20.16
N MET A 67 26.01 -11.70 20.36
CA MET A 67 26.24 -12.65 21.41
C MET A 67 27.62 -13.31 21.20
N PRO A 68 28.57 -13.29 22.19
CA PRO A 68 29.93 -13.78 22.02
C PRO A 68 30.00 -15.23 21.55
N LEU A 69 29.06 -16.06 22.00
CA LEU A 69 28.99 -17.46 21.62
C LEU A 69 28.81 -17.68 20.10
N LEU A 70 28.16 -16.75 19.38
CA LEU A 70 27.89 -16.90 17.93
C LEU A 70 29.15 -16.71 17.10
N SER A 71 30.05 -15.83 17.53
CA SER A 71 31.36 -15.61 16.87
C SER A 71 32.48 -16.51 17.39
N ASP A 72 32.27 -17.19 18.51
CA ASP A 72 33.26 -18.10 19.07
C ASP A 72 33.30 -19.42 18.29
N VAL A 73 34.43 -19.70 17.64
CA VAL A 73 34.67 -20.93 16.88
C VAL A 73 34.79 -22.16 17.76
N SER A 74 35.07 -22.00 19.08
CA SER A 74 35.16 -23.13 20.04
C SER A 74 33.76 -23.58 20.51
N THR A 75 32.72 -22.74 20.36
CA THR A 75 31.33 -23.07 20.70
C THR A 75 30.73 -23.97 19.62
N SER A 76 30.18 -25.10 20.01
CA SER A 76 29.53 -26.03 19.08
C SER A 76 28.29 -25.45 18.44
N ASN A 77 27.96 -25.81 17.17
CA ASN A 77 26.77 -25.34 16.49
C ASN A 77 25.49 -25.73 17.25
N THR A 78 25.48 -26.89 17.91
CA THR A 78 24.35 -27.30 18.78
C THR A 78 24.13 -26.34 19.95
N GLU A 79 25.19 -25.80 20.56
CA GLU A 79 25.08 -24.83 21.66
C GLU A 79 24.60 -23.48 21.13
N LYS A 80 25.10 -23.03 19.96
CA LYS A 80 24.62 -21.81 19.26
C LYS A 80 23.14 -21.92 19.00
N VAL A 81 22.66 -22.99 18.36
CA VAL A 81 21.23 -23.22 18.06
C VAL A 81 20.37 -23.22 19.35
N LYS A 82 20.83 -23.93 20.41
CA LYS A 82 20.06 -23.91 21.68
C LYS A 82 19.96 -22.51 22.30
N ALA A 83 21.02 -21.72 22.21
CA ALA A 83 20.97 -20.33 22.68
C ALA A 83 19.99 -19.49 21.85
N LEU A 84 20.04 -19.61 20.51
CA LEU A 84 19.15 -18.91 19.60
C LEU A 84 17.68 -19.28 19.83
N GLN A 85 17.36 -20.55 20.08
CA GLN A 85 15.98 -20.96 20.38
C GLN A 85 15.43 -20.33 21.68
N ARG A 86 16.28 -20.10 22.67
CA ARG A 86 15.87 -19.36 23.88
C ARG A 86 15.54 -17.90 23.56
N GLU A 87 16.35 -17.27 22.72
CA GLU A 87 16.11 -15.88 22.28
C GLU A 87 14.84 -15.79 21.41
N ALA A 88 14.62 -16.75 20.50
CA ALA A 88 13.39 -16.82 19.69
C ALA A 88 12.12 -16.85 20.56
N GLY A 89 12.15 -17.55 21.68
CA GLY A 89 11.04 -17.67 22.62
C GLY A 89 10.59 -16.36 23.28
N PHE A 90 11.38 -15.29 23.20
CA PHE A 90 11.03 -13.96 23.72
C PHE A 90 10.24 -13.09 22.72
N SER A 91 10.11 -13.51 21.46
CA SER A 91 9.38 -12.79 20.43
C SER A 91 8.29 -13.66 19.80
N SER A 92 7.04 -13.20 19.81
CA SER A 92 5.93 -13.89 19.17
C SER A 92 5.99 -13.89 17.64
N ASP A 93 6.77 -12.98 17.07
CA ASP A 93 6.90 -12.85 15.60
C ASP A 93 7.92 -13.82 15.01
N ILE A 94 8.81 -14.36 15.85
CA ILE A 94 9.88 -15.28 15.44
C ILE A 94 9.42 -16.73 15.58
N VAL A 95 9.45 -17.46 14.49
CA VAL A 95 9.19 -18.91 14.46
C VAL A 95 10.46 -19.66 14.86
N GLU A 96 11.61 -19.25 14.31
CA GLU A 96 12.91 -19.87 14.54
C GLU A 96 14.03 -18.86 14.34
N LEU A 97 15.15 -19.05 15.07
CA LEU A 97 16.42 -18.35 14.86
C LEU A 97 17.48 -19.36 14.49
N ASP A 98 18.17 -19.10 13.38
CA ASP A 98 19.17 -20.00 12.82
C ASP A 98 20.51 -19.33 12.68
N PHE A 99 21.56 -20.14 12.83
CA PHE A 99 22.94 -19.79 12.57
C PHE A 99 23.40 -20.43 11.26
N SER A 100 24.03 -19.65 10.38
CA SER A 100 24.60 -20.17 9.14
C SER A 100 26.09 -19.90 9.06
N GLU A 101 26.83 -20.90 8.66
CA GLU A 101 28.25 -20.79 8.32
C GLU A 101 28.43 -20.07 6.98
N LEU A 102 29.66 -19.56 6.71
CA LEU A 102 29.94 -18.81 5.48
C LEU A 102 29.91 -19.66 4.20
N ASP A 103 29.95 -20.99 4.33
CA ASP A 103 29.78 -21.93 3.21
C ASP A 103 28.31 -22.14 2.79
N GLY A 104 27.36 -21.58 3.56
CA GLY A 104 25.94 -21.70 3.32
C GLY A 104 25.27 -22.88 4.03
N THR A 105 25.95 -23.54 4.96
CA THR A 105 25.35 -24.54 5.85
C THR A 105 24.57 -23.79 6.94
N VAL A 106 23.24 -23.95 6.99
CA VAL A 106 22.41 -23.46 8.10
C VAL A 106 22.22 -24.56 9.13
N HIS A 107 22.37 -24.19 10.41
CA HIS A 107 22.13 -25.02 11.58
C HIS A 107 20.84 -24.51 12.26
N SER A 108 19.82 -25.37 12.31
CA SER A 108 18.52 -25.08 12.90
C SER A 108 18.08 -26.21 13.84
N ILE A 109 16.98 -25.98 14.57
CA ILE A 109 16.40 -27.02 15.42
C ILE A 109 15.79 -28.15 14.59
N ASP A 110 15.32 -27.84 13.38
CA ASP A 110 14.73 -28.80 12.45
C ASP A 110 15.76 -29.55 11.60
N GLY A 111 17.06 -29.28 11.83
CA GLY A 111 18.21 -29.90 11.15
C GLY A 111 18.97 -28.97 10.22
N ASP A 112 20.04 -29.48 9.66
CA ASP A 112 20.97 -28.74 8.79
C ASP A 112 20.45 -28.75 7.34
N ALA A 113 20.66 -27.63 6.62
CA ALA A 113 20.37 -27.52 5.21
C ALA A 113 21.37 -26.61 4.48
N GLN A 114 21.44 -26.73 3.15
CA GLN A 114 22.22 -25.83 2.31
C GLN A 114 21.33 -24.67 1.82
N ILE A 115 21.79 -23.44 2.10
CA ILE A 115 21.07 -22.22 1.76
C ILE A 115 21.94 -21.19 1.02
N GLY A 116 23.14 -21.58 0.60
CA GLY A 116 24.11 -20.70 -0.05
C GLY A 116 23.63 -20.04 -1.36
N ASP A 117 22.58 -20.58 -1.99
CA ASP A 117 21.92 -20.01 -3.17
C ASP A 117 20.85 -18.96 -2.82
N ARG A 118 20.40 -18.86 -1.58
CA ARG A 118 19.37 -17.93 -1.11
C ARG A 118 19.87 -16.48 -1.10
N ASP A 119 19.09 -15.55 -1.60
CA ASP A 119 19.49 -14.14 -1.70
C ASP A 119 19.65 -13.49 -0.31
N TRP A 120 18.77 -13.82 0.65
CA TRP A 120 18.89 -13.33 2.02
C TRP A 120 20.21 -13.75 2.68
N PHE A 121 20.71 -14.95 2.39
CA PHE A 121 22.02 -15.40 2.88
C PHE A 121 23.17 -14.64 2.21
N LYS A 122 23.14 -14.53 0.87
CA LYS A 122 24.17 -13.81 0.10
C LYS A 122 24.29 -12.36 0.54
N MET A 123 23.17 -11.69 0.77
CA MET A 123 23.12 -10.30 1.20
C MET A 123 23.71 -10.14 2.61
N ALA A 124 23.25 -10.93 3.59
CA ALA A 124 23.79 -10.88 4.95
C ALA A 124 25.28 -11.25 4.99
N ARG A 125 25.70 -12.28 4.26
CA ARG A 125 27.11 -12.63 4.10
C ARG A 125 27.95 -11.49 3.50
N SER A 126 27.36 -10.60 2.69
CA SER A 126 28.04 -9.41 2.15
C SER A 126 28.04 -8.21 3.11
N GLY A 127 27.51 -8.35 4.33
CA GLY A 127 27.43 -7.30 5.33
C GLY A 127 26.16 -6.45 5.27
N LYS A 128 25.15 -6.85 4.51
CA LYS A 128 23.88 -6.10 4.34
C LYS A 128 22.73 -6.87 4.97
N PRO A 129 22.02 -6.31 5.96
CA PRO A 129 20.76 -6.87 6.42
C PRO A 129 19.78 -7.06 5.28
N PHE A 130 18.93 -8.07 5.35
CA PHE A 130 17.99 -8.39 4.29
C PHE A 130 16.68 -8.97 4.84
N ILE A 131 15.58 -8.72 4.14
CA ILE A 131 14.30 -9.40 4.34
C ILE A 131 13.90 -10.07 3.03
N SER A 132 13.52 -11.35 3.10
CA SER A 132 13.08 -12.10 1.93
C SER A 132 11.61 -11.84 1.62
N GLU A 133 11.21 -12.10 0.38
CA GLU A 133 9.81 -12.36 0.03
C GLU A 133 9.30 -13.62 0.76
N PRO A 134 7.97 -13.81 0.87
CA PRO A 134 7.42 -15.07 1.33
C PRO A 134 7.91 -16.25 0.48
N LEU A 135 8.51 -17.25 1.14
CA LEU A 135 9.09 -18.43 0.50
C LEU A 135 8.78 -19.70 1.30
N LEU A 136 8.99 -20.86 0.68
CA LEU A 136 8.90 -22.13 1.40
C LEU A 136 10.24 -22.47 2.06
N ALA A 137 10.21 -22.74 3.37
CA ALA A 137 11.35 -23.24 4.10
C ALA A 137 11.79 -24.60 3.53
N ARG A 138 13.11 -24.85 3.43
CA ARG A 138 13.61 -26.11 2.88
C ARG A 138 13.41 -27.30 3.82
N THR A 139 13.49 -27.05 5.09
CA THR A 139 13.34 -28.06 6.15
C THR A 139 11.87 -28.42 6.37
N THR A 140 11.01 -27.45 6.61
CA THR A 140 9.63 -27.63 7.05
C THR A 140 8.58 -27.53 5.96
N GLN A 141 8.92 -26.99 4.77
CA GLN A 141 8.00 -26.65 3.67
C GLN A 141 6.86 -25.68 4.09
N LYS A 142 7.01 -24.97 5.21
CA LYS A 142 6.10 -23.92 5.64
C LYS A 142 6.37 -22.63 4.89
N LEU A 143 5.34 -21.81 4.70
CA LEU A 143 5.49 -20.47 4.16
C LEU A 143 6.06 -19.56 5.24
N ILE A 144 7.25 -19.04 4.99
CA ILE A 144 7.98 -18.15 5.89
C ILE A 144 8.46 -16.91 5.15
N GLN A 145 8.82 -15.88 5.89
CA GLN A 145 9.77 -14.84 5.45
C GLN A 145 11.03 -14.95 6.28
N VAL A 146 12.15 -14.64 5.70
CA VAL A 146 13.44 -14.70 6.39
C VAL A 146 14.02 -13.30 6.53
N ILE A 147 14.36 -12.94 7.75
CA ILE A 147 15.11 -11.72 8.04
C ILE A 147 16.51 -12.13 8.46
N SER A 148 17.55 -11.56 7.83
CA SER A 148 18.92 -11.98 8.06
C SER A 148 19.86 -10.80 8.31
N VAL A 149 20.86 -11.03 9.16
CA VAL A 149 21.91 -10.08 9.50
C VAL A 149 23.27 -10.78 9.57
N PRO A 150 24.38 -10.08 9.31
CA PRO A 150 25.72 -10.63 9.48
C PRO A 150 26.08 -10.82 10.96
N ILE A 151 26.89 -11.84 11.25
CA ILE A 151 27.54 -12.04 12.54
C ILE A 151 29.01 -11.62 12.38
N TYR A 152 29.47 -10.71 13.24
CA TYR A 152 30.83 -10.21 13.24
C TYR A 152 31.64 -10.77 14.43
N ASP A 153 32.92 -11.02 14.20
CA ASP A 153 33.88 -11.25 15.27
C ASP A 153 34.40 -9.94 15.89
N ASN A 154 35.29 -10.07 16.88
CA ASN A 154 35.91 -8.92 17.55
C ASN A 154 36.80 -8.08 16.61
N ASN A 155 37.21 -8.60 15.46
CA ASN A 155 37.99 -7.91 14.44
C ASN A 155 37.11 -7.29 13.35
N HIS A 156 35.78 -7.27 13.53
CA HIS A 156 34.78 -6.80 12.56
C HIS A 156 34.81 -7.62 11.25
N GLN A 157 35.20 -8.89 11.29
CA GLN A 157 35.11 -9.80 10.17
C GLN A 157 33.79 -10.58 10.27
N ILE A 158 33.11 -10.77 9.12
CA ILE A 158 31.90 -11.57 9.07
C ILE A 158 32.29 -13.05 9.24
N VAL A 159 31.74 -13.71 10.26
CA VAL A 159 32.04 -15.12 10.61
C VAL A 159 30.83 -16.03 10.44
N GLY A 160 29.67 -15.48 10.17
CA GLY A 160 28.43 -16.21 9.94
C GLY A 160 27.28 -15.30 9.61
N VAL A 161 26.09 -15.87 9.47
CA VAL A 161 24.82 -15.18 9.26
C VAL A 161 23.83 -15.65 10.32
N LEU A 162 23.16 -14.70 10.98
CA LEU A 162 21.99 -14.96 11.80
C LEU A 162 20.75 -14.73 10.93
N SER A 163 19.83 -15.68 10.93
CA SER A 163 18.53 -15.55 10.30
C SER A 163 17.40 -15.81 11.27
N ALA A 164 16.29 -15.09 11.06
CA ALA A 164 15.02 -15.31 11.73
C ALA A 164 13.99 -15.73 10.70
N ASP A 165 13.41 -16.89 10.92
CA ASP A 165 12.21 -17.31 10.21
C ASP A 165 11.00 -16.71 10.92
N ILE A 166 10.18 -15.96 10.18
CA ILE A 166 8.93 -15.36 10.63
C ILE A 166 7.77 -15.90 9.79
N ASP A 167 6.54 -15.75 10.25
CA ASP A 167 5.35 -16.16 9.48
C ASP A 167 5.36 -15.52 8.09
N GLY A 168 5.13 -16.30 7.04
CA GLY A 168 5.13 -15.80 5.65
C GLY A 168 4.01 -14.80 5.34
N LEU A 169 3.05 -14.63 6.24
CA LEU A 169 2.01 -13.61 6.16
C LEU A 169 2.27 -12.42 7.10
N TRP A 170 3.44 -12.35 7.75
CA TRP A 170 3.77 -11.29 8.70
C TRP A 170 3.55 -9.90 8.10
N LEU A 171 4.02 -9.62 6.89
CA LEU A 171 3.76 -8.34 6.22
C LEU A 171 2.27 -8.08 5.98
N SER A 172 1.47 -9.12 5.68
CA SER A 172 0.02 -8.98 5.52
C SER A 172 -0.64 -8.56 6.83
N GLU A 173 -0.18 -9.10 7.96
CA GLU A 173 -0.64 -8.70 9.29
C GLU A 173 -0.26 -7.25 9.62
N GLN A 174 0.94 -6.80 9.18
CA GLN A 174 1.38 -5.42 9.40
C GLN A 174 0.52 -4.38 8.68
N ILE A 175 -0.12 -4.75 7.56
CA ILE A 175 -0.91 -3.82 6.73
C ILE A 175 -2.43 -4.04 6.82
N LYS A 176 -2.92 -5.06 7.52
CA LYS A 176 -4.35 -5.45 7.54
C LYS A 176 -5.29 -4.37 8.02
N ASP A 177 -4.84 -3.55 8.99
CA ASP A 177 -5.63 -2.48 9.60
C ASP A 177 -5.52 -1.14 8.86
N ILE A 178 -4.77 -1.10 7.76
CA ILE A 178 -4.64 0.08 6.92
C ILE A 178 -5.86 0.18 6.01
N VAL A 179 -6.79 1.04 6.40
CA VAL A 179 -8.02 1.32 5.65
C VAL A 179 -7.92 2.68 4.99
N VAL A 180 -8.41 2.76 3.75
CA VAL A 180 -8.48 3.97 2.93
C VAL A 180 -9.92 4.15 2.44
N GLY A 181 -10.53 5.30 2.68
CA GLY A 181 -11.96 5.47 2.47
C GLY A 181 -12.76 4.57 3.43
N GLN A 182 -13.74 3.84 2.91
CA GLN A 182 -14.58 2.93 3.68
C GLN A 182 -14.15 1.46 3.51
N THR A 183 -13.80 1.05 2.29
CA THR A 183 -13.51 -0.35 1.94
C THR A 183 -12.14 -0.56 1.31
N GLY A 184 -11.41 0.53 1.08
CA GLY A 184 -10.07 0.49 0.52
C GLY A 184 -9.06 -0.18 1.44
N TYR A 185 -7.96 -0.62 0.89
CA TYR A 185 -6.95 -1.42 1.58
C TYR A 185 -5.55 -1.20 1.01
N CYS A 186 -4.56 -1.76 1.69
CA CYS A 186 -3.16 -1.76 1.31
C CYS A 186 -2.72 -3.17 0.85
N TYR A 187 -1.78 -3.22 -0.09
CA TYR A 187 -1.04 -4.44 -0.45
C TYR A 187 0.39 -4.07 -0.86
N ILE A 188 1.29 -5.07 -0.89
CA ILE A 188 2.70 -4.88 -1.24
C ILE A 188 3.04 -5.80 -2.40
N LEU A 189 3.74 -5.24 -3.39
CA LEU A 189 4.27 -5.95 -4.55
C LEU A 189 5.79 -6.05 -4.47
N ASP A 190 6.34 -7.18 -4.90
CA ASP A 190 7.77 -7.32 -5.18
C ASP A 190 8.17 -6.65 -6.51
N PHE A 191 9.42 -6.78 -6.89
CA PHE A 191 9.97 -6.20 -8.14
C PHE A 191 9.36 -6.80 -9.41
N THR A 192 8.73 -7.96 -9.32
CA THR A 192 8.11 -8.67 -10.44
C THR A 192 6.60 -8.47 -10.52
N GLY A 193 6.02 -7.78 -9.53
CA GLY A 193 4.58 -7.55 -9.40
C GLY A 193 3.84 -8.69 -8.69
N ILE A 194 4.55 -9.61 -8.01
CA ILE A 194 3.94 -10.62 -7.15
C ILE A 194 3.47 -9.95 -5.85
N ALA A 195 2.26 -10.27 -5.43
CA ALA A 195 1.73 -9.83 -4.15
C ALA A 195 2.42 -10.57 -3.00
N ILE A 196 3.22 -9.86 -2.20
CA ILE A 196 3.94 -10.38 -1.03
C ILE A 196 3.27 -10.04 0.29
N ALA A 197 2.34 -9.08 0.28
CA ALA A 197 1.42 -8.80 1.37
C ALA A 197 0.07 -8.37 0.80
N HIS A 198 -1.02 -8.91 1.33
CA HIS A 198 -2.38 -8.62 0.86
C HIS A 198 -3.41 -8.97 1.92
N LYS A 199 -4.55 -8.23 1.97
CA LYS A 199 -5.67 -8.54 2.89
C LYS A 199 -6.27 -9.95 2.69
N ASN A 200 -6.17 -10.49 1.47
CA ASN A 200 -6.50 -11.88 1.18
C ASN A 200 -5.20 -12.69 1.17
N SER A 201 -5.01 -13.55 2.16
CA SER A 201 -3.81 -14.38 2.31
C SER A 201 -3.55 -15.32 1.13
N ASP A 202 -4.62 -15.72 0.39
CA ASP A 202 -4.46 -16.59 -0.77
C ASP A 202 -3.73 -15.90 -1.92
N ALA A 203 -3.78 -14.56 -2.00
CA ALA A 203 -3.00 -13.80 -2.97
C ALA A 203 -1.49 -13.99 -2.73
N VAL A 204 -1.06 -14.01 -1.48
CA VAL A 204 0.34 -14.24 -1.09
C VAL A 204 0.72 -15.71 -1.26
N LYS A 205 -0.08 -16.63 -0.71
CA LYS A 205 0.18 -18.08 -0.77
C LYS A 205 0.30 -18.60 -2.21
N ASN A 206 -0.55 -18.08 -3.11
CA ASN A 206 -0.57 -18.47 -4.52
C ASN A 206 0.36 -17.58 -5.38
N ARG A 207 1.18 -16.72 -4.78
CA ARG A 207 2.12 -15.80 -5.46
C ARG A 207 1.44 -15.04 -6.60
N LEU A 208 0.29 -14.42 -6.29
CA LEU A 208 -0.56 -13.74 -7.27
C LEU A 208 0.21 -12.60 -7.94
N ASN A 209 0.33 -12.68 -9.27
CA ASN A 209 0.91 -11.63 -10.11
C ASN A 209 -0.14 -11.14 -11.10
N MET A 210 -0.65 -9.92 -10.90
CA MET A 210 -1.68 -9.35 -11.77
C MET A 210 -1.13 -8.85 -13.10
N ILE A 211 0.18 -8.56 -13.18
CA ILE A 211 0.85 -8.22 -14.44
C ILE A 211 0.84 -9.44 -15.36
N GLU A 212 1.26 -10.60 -14.86
CA GLU A 212 1.26 -11.83 -15.64
C GLU A 212 -0.15 -12.29 -16.01
N LYS A 213 -1.10 -12.23 -15.06
CA LYS A 213 -2.49 -12.60 -15.35
C LYS A 213 -3.14 -11.71 -16.40
N SER A 214 -2.80 -10.42 -16.41
CA SER A 214 -3.36 -9.49 -17.40
C SER A 214 -2.97 -9.77 -18.85
N LYS A 215 -1.92 -10.57 -19.07
CA LYS A 215 -1.50 -11.00 -20.41
C LYS A 215 -2.48 -12.00 -21.05
N THR A 216 -3.26 -12.69 -20.24
CA THR A 216 -4.21 -13.73 -20.67
C THR A 216 -5.67 -13.42 -20.34
N ASP A 217 -5.94 -12.39 -19.52
CA ASP A 217 -7.27 -11.98 -19.09
C ASP A 217 -7.48 -10.48 -19.37
N GLU A 218 -8.27 -10.16 -20.38
CA GLU A 218 -8.55 -8.78 -20.78
C GLU A 218 -9.20 -7.94 -19.66
N SER A 219 -9.96 -8.56 -18.76
CA SER A 219 -10.60 -7.87 -17.64
C SER A 219 -9.60 -7.31 -16.63
N LEU A 220 -8.37 -7.85 -16.61
CA LEU A 220 -7.28 -7.48 -15.72
C LEU A 220 -6.27 -6.50 -16.32
N VAL A 221 -6.37 -6.20 -17.63
CA VAL A 221 -5.38 -5.33 -18.32
C VAL A 221 -5.20 -4.01 -17.63
N SER A 222 -6.29 -3.35 -17.20
CA SER A 222 -6.21 -2.06 -16.51
C SER A 222 -5.44 -2.14 -15.18
N LEU A 223 -5.65 -3.21 -14.41
CA LEU A 223 -4.93 -3.45 -13.16
C LEU A 223 -3.48 -3.85 -13.41
N GLY A 224 -3.22 -4.71 -14.41
CA GLY A 224 -1.86 -5.12 -14.79
C GLY A 224 -0.99 -3.94 -15.20
N LEU A 225 -1.53 -3.04 -16.04
CA LEU A 225 -0.83 -1.80 -16.45
C LEU A 225 -0.55 -0.86 -15.28
N PHE A 226 -1.49 -0.74 -14.33
CA PHE A 226 -1.29 0.03 -13.12
C PHE A 226 -0.18 -0.59 -12.25
N ALA A 227 -0.23 -1.91 -12.01
CA ALA A 227 0.78 -2.62 -11.24
C ALA A 227 2.18 -2.51 -11.86
N GLN A 228 2.28 -2.64 -13.19
CA GLN A 228 3.55 -2.46 -13.91
C GLN A 228 4.11 -1.05 -13.70
N ARG A 229 3.29 0.00 -13.86
CA ARG A 229 3.72 1.38 -13.60
C ARG A 229 4.17 1.56 -12.16
N ALA A 230 3.46 0.97 -11.20
CA ALA A 230 3.78 1.09 -9.79
C ALA A 230 5.14 0.47 -9.44
N ILE A 231 5.50 -0.68 -10.02
CA ILE A 231 6.81 -1.30 -9.77
C ILE A 231 7.95 -0.64 -10.55
N ASP A 232 7.67 -0.02 -11.70
CA ASP A 232 8.70 0.62 -12.53
C ASP A 232 9.02 2.06 -12.08
N SER A 233 8.13 2.71 -11.33
CA SER A 233 8.31 4.09 -10.90
C SER A 233 9.10 4.20 -9.60
N ASP A 234 10.05 5.11 -9.56
CA ASP A 234 10.75 5.51 -8.32
C ASP A 234 10.02 6.64 -7.57
N LYS A 235 8.96 7.20 -8.16
CA LYS A 235 8.17 8.27 -7.55
C LYS A 235 6.84 7.73 -7.06
N SER A 236 6.36 8.31 -5.96
CA SER A 236 5.02 8.06 -5.49
C SER A 236 4.01 8.81 -6.35
N GLU A 237 3.07 8.10 -6.94
CA GLU A 237 2.06 8.66 -7.84
C GLU A 237 0.69 8.03 -7.56
N VAL A 238 -0.34 8.69 -8.09
CA VAL A 238 -1.71 8.20 -8.07
C VAL A 238 -2.13 7.78 -9.48
N GLY A 239 -3.00 6.78 -9.54
CA GLY A 239 -3.59 6.32 -10.78
C GLY A 239 -4.96 5.70 -10.56
N THR A 240 -5.60 5.32 -11.65
CA THR A 240 -6.87 4.59 -11.59
C THR A 240 -6.78 3.31 -12.41
N TYR A 241 -7.52 2.30 -11.97
CA TYR A 241 -7.68 1.05 -12.70
C TYR A 241 -9.10 0.48 -12.50
N ILE A 242 -9.49 -0.44 -13.38
CA ILE A 242 -10.75 -1.18 -13.28
C ILE A 242 -10.43 -2.60 -12.83
N TYR A 243 -11.12 -3.06 -11.79
CA TYR A 243 -11.04 -4.42 -11.30
C TYR A 243 -12.43 -4.92 -10.92
N ASN A 244 -12.83 -6.07 -11.46
CA ASN A 244 -14.19 -6.64 -11.30
C ASN A 244 -15.31 -5.64 -11.59
N GLY A 245 -15.14 -4.83 -12.64
CA GLY A 245 -16.12 -3.79 -13.05
C GLY A 245 -16.15 -2.55 -12.17
N VAL A 246 -15.36 -2.49 -11.09
CA VAL A 246 -15.26 -1.34 -10.19
C VAL A 246 -14.07 -0.48 -10.58
N LYS A 247 -14.30 0.83 -10.78
CA LYS A 247 -13.21 1.80 -10.95
C LYS A 247 -12.61 2.10 -9.58
N ASN A 248 -11.31 1.85 -9.43
CA ASN A 248 -10.54 2.14 -8.24
C ASN A 248 -9.60 3.32 -8.48
N ILE A 249 -9.32 4.08 -7.44
CA ILE A 249 -8.22 5.03 -7.35
C ILE A 249 -7.17 4.42 -6.43
N ALA A 250 -5.92 4.51 -6.80
CA ALA A 250 -4.83 3.94 -6.03
C ALA A 250 -3.59 4.82 -6.11
N SER A 251 -2.80 4.78 -5.05
CA SER A 251 -1.47 5.39 -4.98
C SER A 251 -0.44 4.35 -4.60
N TYR A 252 0.80 4.58 -4.98
CA TYR A 252 1.90 3.70 -4.65
C TYR A 252 3.13 4.48 -4.19
N ALA A 253 3.97 3.81 -3.39
CA ALA A 253 5.24 4.31 -2.91
C ALA A 253 6.26 3.17 -2.80
N LYS A 254 7.54 3.48 -3.05
CA LYS A 254 8.65 2.53 -2.86
C LYS A 254 9.08 2.50 -1.41
N MET A 255 9.33 1.29 -0.92
CA MET A 255 9.99 1.05 0.36
C MET A 255 11.50 1.20 0.20
N LYS A 256 12.15 1.88 1.13
CA LYS A 256 13.61 2.14 1.09
C LYS A 256 14.43 0.93 1.51
N SER A 257 13.93 0.15 2.47
CA SER A 257 14.62 -1.01 3.04
C SER A 257 14.70 -2.18 2.08
N SER A 258 13.64 -2.43 1.33
CA SER A 258 13.49 -3.61 0.48
C SER A 258 13.39 -3.29 -1.01
N GLY A 259 13.03 -2.05 -1.37
CA GLY A 259 12.70 -1.66 -2.74
C GLY A 259 11.32 -2.15 -3.22
N TRP A 260 10.54 -2.80 -2.38
CA TRP A 260 9.18 -3.23 -2.71
C TRP A 260 8.23 -2.05 -2.86
N THR A 261 7.10 -2.29 -3.50
CA THR A 261 6.12 -1.24 -3.79
C THR A 261 4.87 -1.44 -2.93
N ILE A 262 4.61 -0.49 -2.04
CA ILE A 262 3.33 -0.39 -1.34
C ILE A 262 2.31 0.23 -2.28
N VAL A 263 1.12 -0.35 -2.31
CA VAL A 263 -0.03 0.17 -3.04
C VAL A 263 -1.20 0.33 -2.07
N ILE A 264 -1.81 1.51 -2.11
CA ILE A 264 -3.04 1.82 -1.39
C ILE A 264 -4.14 2.01 -2.42
N THR A 265 -5.26 1.35 -2.24
CA THR A 265 -6.36 1.38 -3.21
C THR A 265 -7.72 1.47 -2.53
N ALA A 266 -8.65 2.17 -3.18
CA ALA A 266 -10.05 2.23 -2.76
C ALA A 266 -10.98 2.44 -3.97
N PRO A 267 -12.27 2.06 -3.86
CA PRO A 267 -13.25 2.40 -4.88
C PRO A 267 -13.35 3.91 -5.09
N HIS A 268 -13.23 4.34 -6.35
CA HIS A 268 -13.25 5.76 -6.71
C HIS A 268 -14.53 6.49 -6.27
N ASN A 269 -15.68 5.79 -6.27
CA ASN A 269 -16.97 6.36 -5.87
C ASN A 269 -17.03 6.73 -4.39
N GLU A 270 -16.22 6.14 -3.51
CA GLU A 270 -16.19 6.50 -2.09
C GLU A 270 -15.73 7.95 -1.88
N PHE A 271 -14.82 8.42 -2.71
CA PHE A 271 -14.34 9.80 -2.66
C PHE A 271 -15.23 10.78 -3.44
N MET A 272 -15.89 10.30 -4.49
CA MET A 272 -16.74 11.13 -5.35
C MET A 272 -18.18 11.26 -4.85
N GLY A 273 -18.60 10.50 -3.85
CA GLY A 273 -19.95 10.54 -3.29
C GLY A 273 -20.34 11.93 -2.76
N THR A 274 -19.40 12.61 -2.11
CA THR A 274 -19.58 13.99 -1.62
C THR A 274 -19.85 14.98 -2.75
N ILE A 275 -19.15 14.83 -3.90
CA ILE A 275 -19.36 15.69 -5.08
C ILE A 275 -20.75 15.48 -5.67
N ASN A 276 -21.23 14.24 -5.75
CA ASN A 276 -22.57 13.93 -6.25
C ASN A 276 -23.65 14.54 -5.35
N SER A 277 -23.49 14.48 -4.03
CA SER A 277 -24.43 15.11 -3.09
C SER A 277 -24.39 16.64 -3.18
N LEU A 278 -23.23 17.25 -3.34
CA LEU A 278 -23.08 18.69 -3.60
C LEU A 278 -23.78 19.08 -4.90
N ARG A 279 -23.59 18.33 -5.98
CA ARG A 279 -24.26 18.58 -7.27
C ARG A 279 -25.78 18.60 -7.14
N ILE A 280 -26.37 17.61 -6.46
CA ILE A 280 -27.81 17.53 -6.24
C ILE A 280 -28.28 18.72 -5.41
N ARG A 281 -27.61 19.07 -4.32
CA ARG A 281 -27.95 20.23 -3.50
C ARG A 281 -27.90 21.53 -4.30
N MET A 282 -26.87 21.71 -5.15
CA MET A 282 -26.75 22.89 -6.01
C MET A 282 -27.89 22.99 -7.03
N TYR A 283 -28.32 21.88 -7.65
CA TYR A 283 -29.50 21.89 -8.53
C TYR A 283 -30.77 22.28 -7.78
N ILE A 284 -31.00 21.72 -6.59
CA ILE A 284 -32.16 22.05 -5.76
C ILE A 284 -32.12 23.54 -5.39
N THR A 285 -31.00 24.06 -4.92
CA THR A 285 -30.84 25.48 -4.56
C THR A 285 -31.04 26.37 -5.77
N GLY A 286 -30.50 26.03 -6.94
CA GLY A 286 -30.70 26.78 -8.19
C GLY A 286 -32.14 26.84 -8.62
N ILE A 287 -32.90 25.76 -8.51
CA ILE A 287 -34.34 25.72 -8.80
C ILE A 287 -35.13 26.62 -7.82
N ILE A 288 -34.81 26.60 -6.53
CA ILE A 288 -35.45 27.45 -5.53
C ILE A 288 -35.17 28.91 -5.82
N ILE A 289 -33.96 29.31 -6.13
CA ILE A 289 -33.58 30.68 -6.48
C ILE A 289 -34.34 31.12 -7.75
N LEU A 290 -34.40 30.26 -8.76
CA LEU A 290 -35.14 30.54 -9.99
C LEU A 290 -36.63 30.79 -9.72
N LEU A 291 -37.29 29.98 -8.90
CA LEU A 291 -38.69 30.17 -8.53
C LEU A 291 -38.92 31.48 -7.78
N ILE A 292 -38.05 31.81 -6.82
CA ILE A 292 -38.14 33.09 -6.08
C ILE A 292 -37.98 34.26 -7.05
N ALA A 293 -36.99 34.20 -7.96
CA ALA A 293 -36.75 35.25 -8.95
C ALA A 293 -37.96 35.43 -9.87
N LEU A 294 -38.60 34.36 -10.33
CA LEU A 294 -39.80 34.43 -11.15
C LEU A 294 -40.97 35.08 -10.41
N VAL A 295 -41.13 34.76 -9.12
CA VAL A 295 -42.15 35.41 -8.27
C VAL A 295 -41.88 36.92 -8.14
N ILE A 296 -40.64 37.30 -7.86
CA ILE A 296 -40.27 38.74 -7.76
C ILE A 296 -40.53 39.47 -9.09
N ILE A 297 -40.06 38.88 -10.21
CA ILE A 297 -40.30 39.48 -11.55
C ILE A 297 -41.77 39.62 -11.85
N PHE A 298 -42.62 38.64 -11.46
CA PHE A 298 -44.06 38.70 -11.63
C PHE A 298 -44.64 39.90 -10.89
N PHE A 299 -44.29 40.13 -9.62
CA PHE A 299 -44.78 41.26 -8.83
C PHE A 299 -44.31 42.62 -9.39
N ILE A 300 -43.03 42.73 -9.78
CA ILE A 300 -42.46 43.93 -10.39
C ILE A 300 -43.16 44.22 -11.73
N ALA A 301 -43.34 43.23 -12.59
CA ALA A 301 -44.04 43.39 -13.86
C ALA A 301 -45.51 43.77 -13.68
N ARG A 302 -46.14 43.29 -12.60
CA ARG A 302 -47.49 43.69 -12.24
C ARG A 302 -47.57 45.14 -11.76
N ALA A 303 -46.62 45.57 -10.94
CA ALA A 303 -46.54 46.94 -10.41
C ALA A 303 -46.30 48.01 -11.51
N MET A 304 -45.39 47.74 -12.46
CA MET A 304 -45.02 48.64 -13.55
C MET A 304 -46.07 48.78 -14.64
N VAL A 305 -47.02 47.89 -14.73
CA VAL A 305 -48.04 47.86 -15.78
C VAL A 305 -49.46 48.09 -15.23
N GLN A 306 -49.60 48.53 -13.97
CA GLN A 306 -50.91 49.12 -13.55
C GLN A 306 -51.06 50.44 -14.27
N PRO A 307 -52.16 50.63 -15.07
CA PRO A 307 -52.41 51.93 -15.71
C PRO A 307 -52.76 52.94 -14.63
N VAL A 308 -52.21 54.17 -14.77
CA VAL A 308 -52.70 55.38 -14.12
C VAL A 308 -54.09 55.61 -14.59
#